data_bc1588bbcd22b1322ea3ce2b953fdac3
#
_entry.id   bc1588bbcd22b1322ea3ce2b953fdac3
#
_cell.length_a   1.000
_cell.length_b   1.000
_cell.length_c   1.000
_cell.angle_alpha   90.00
_cell.angle_beta   90.00
_cell.angle_gamma   90.00
#
_symmetry.space_group_name_H-M   'P 1'
#
loop_
_entity.id
_entity.type
_entity.pdbx_description
1 polymer ?
#
loop_
_entity_poly.entity_id
_entity_poly.type
_entity_poly.pdbx_seq_one_letter_code
_entity_poly.pdbx_strand_id
1 'polypeptide(L)'
;MDAFILIATLAVLLAVGVPVAYAVGLSAIVGAFWIDLPLEAVMIQITNGVNKFSLLAIPFFILAGAIMAEGGIARRLVSFAYIFVGFIRGGLSLVNIVASTFFGAISGSSVADTASIGSVMIPEMEKKGYPRDFSAAVTASGSVQAILTPPSHNSVIYSLATGGTVSIASLFIAGILPGLLLSLTLMVMCVGFAHRRGYPKGERVPFRQALKIFVDTLWGLMTVVIIMGGILSGIFTATESAAIACLWSFFVTMFIYKDYKWSELPKLMYRTVKTVTIVMILIGFAAAFGAIMTYMQLPSRITEFFTSISDNKYVILMWINIMLLLVGTLMDMAPLILILTPVLLPVAHSLGIDPVHFGMIMLVNLGIGLITPPVGSVLFVASAVSKQKIEQVVKAMLPFYCGLFFVLMLVTYIPAISLWLPKFFGVHTG
;
A
#
# COMPACT_ATOMS: atom_id res chain seq x y z
N MET A 1 -20.04 18.20 20.99
CA MET A 1 -18.82 18.77 21.62
C MET A 1 -17.77 17.67 21.80
N ASP A 2 -18.16 16.47 22.19
CA ASP A 2 -17.27 15.35 22.53
C ASP A 2 -16.37 14.90 21.38
N ALA A 3 -16.95 14.70 20.19
CA ALA A 3 -16.21 14.35 18.98
C ALA A 3 -15.16 15.42 18.57
N PHE A 4 -15.45 16.70 18.85
CA PHE A 4 -14.52 17.80 18.57
C PHE A 4 -13.26 17.71 19.45
N ILE A 5 -13.42 17.36 20.72
CA ILE A 5 -12.27 17.24 21.66
C ILE A 5 -11.34 16.11 21.21
N LEU A 6 -11.90 14.95 20.84
CA LEU A 6 -11.10 13.82 20.37
C LEU A 6 -10.28 14.16 19.13
N ILE A 7 -10.93 14.77 18.12
CA ILE A 7 -10.28 15.13 16.85
C ILE A 7 -9.32 16.32 17.06
N ALA A 8 -9.71 17.33 17.84
CA ALA A 8 -8.85 18.48 18.12
C ALA A 8 -7.60 18.07 18.89
N THR A 9 -7.71 17.17 19.87
CA THR A 9 -6.55 16.63 20.60
C THR A 9 -5.61 15.90 19.64
N LEU A 10 -6.14 15.04 18.77
CA LEU A 10 -5.35 14.37 17.77
C LEU A 10 -4.62 15.36 16.84
N ALA A 11 -5.35 16.36 16.31
CA ALA A 11 -4.79 17.36 15.42
C ALA A 11 -3.69 18.20 16.09
N VAL A 12 -3.89 18.62 17.33
CA VAL A 12 -2.90 19.39 18.11
C VAL A 12 -1.65 18.55 18.36
N LEU A 13 -1.80 17.29 18.81
CA LEU A 13 -0.66 16.40 19.06
C LEU A 13 0.16 16.16 17.79
N LEU A 14 -0.52 15.97 16.64
CA LEU A 14 0.15 15.83 15.35
C LEU A 14 0.85 17.13 14.93
N ALA A 15 0.22 18.28 15.12
CA ALA A 15 0.80 19.59 14.79
C ALA A 15 2.06 19.91 15.63
N VAL A 16 2.11 19.46 16.88
CA VAL A 16 3.28 19.57 17.77
C VAL A 16 4.37 18.54 17.42
N GLY A 17 4.10 17.60 16.51
CA GLY A 17 5.10 16.61 16.06
C GLY A 17 5.14 15.33 16.89
N VAL A 18 4.11 15.04 17.68
CA VAL A 18 4.00 13.75 18.39
C VAL A 18 3.85 12.63 17.36
N PRO A 19 4.63 11.51 17.46
CA PRO A 19 4.48 10.39 16.54
C PRO A 19 3.04 9.87 16.51
N VAL A 20 2.54 9.57 15.31
CA VAL A 20 1.12 9.28 15.06
C VAL A 20 0.52 8.23 16.00
N ALA A 21 1.24 7.14 16.24
CA ALA A 21 0.77 6.08 17.12
C ALA A 21 0.46 6.62 18.55
N TYR A 22 1.38 7.42 19.10
CA TYR A 22 1.19 8.03 20.43
C TYR A 22 0.12 9.12 20.40
N ALA A 23 0.03 9.91 19.34
CA ALA A 23 -1.01 10.93 19.19
C ALA A 23 -2.41 10.30 19.23
N VAL A 24 -2.60 9.17 18.53
CA VAL A 24 -3.85 8.40 18.53
C VAL A 24 -4.17 7.84 19.92
N GLY A 25 -3.18 7.22 20.57
CA GLY A 25 -3.36 6.66 21.92
C GLY A 25 -3.67 7.72 22.99
N LEU A 26 -2.92 8.82 22.99
CA LEU A 26 -3.14 9.95 23.91
C LEU A 26 -4.51 10.59 23.68
N SER A 27 -4.91 10.76 22.41
CA SER A 27 -6.24 11.29 22.09
C SER A 27 -7.35 10.37 22.59
N ALA A 28 -7.19 9.06 22.49
CA ALA A 28 -8.14 8.10 23.06
C ALA A 28 -8.23 8.24 24.59
N ILE A 29 -7.11 8.40 25.28
CA ILE A 29 -7.08 8.61 26.73
C ILE A 29 -7.78 9.92 27.10
N VAL A 30 -7.47 11.03 26.42
CA VAL A 30 -8.14 12.33 26.67
C VAL A 30 -9.63 12.23 26.39
N GLY A 31 -10.02 11.56 25.29
CA GLY A 31 -11.42 11.31 24.95
C GLY A 31 -12.15 10.48 26.01
N ALA A 32 -11.50 9.44 26.55
CA ALA A 32 -12.05 8.63 27.62
C ALA A 32 -12.30 9.45 28.89
N PHE A 33 -11.34 10.26 29.31
CA PHE A 33 -11.52 11.18 30.44
C PHE A 33 -12.68 12.15 30.23
N TRP A 34 -12.85 12.64 29.00
CA TRP A 34 -13.90 13.59 28.68
C TRP A 34 -15.31 13.01 28.82
N ILE A 35 -15.49 11.72 28.55
CA ILE A 35 -16.79 11.01 28.65
C ILE A 35 -16.92 10.20 29.94
N ASP A 36 -16.08 10.47 30.93
CA ASP A 36 -16.03 9.75 32.22
C ASP A 36 -15.90 8.21 32.09
N LEU A 37 -15.18 7.75 31.06
CA LEU A 37 -14.91 6.35 30.86
C LEU A 37 -13.67 5.91 31.64
N PRO A 38 -13.72 4.81 32.41
CA PRO A 38 -12.57 4.28 33.14
C PRO A 38 -11.40 3.96 32.23
N LEU A 39 -10.16 4.27 32.65
CA LEU A 39 -8.96 3.96 31.86
C LEU A 39 -8.77 2.47 31.61
N GLU A 40 -9.29 1.62 32.51
CA GLU A 40 -9.30 0.17 32.34
C GLU A 40 -10.02 -0.24 31.06
N ALA A 41 -11.10 0.46 30.69
CA ALA A 41 -11.81 0.20 29.43
C ALA A 41 -10.94 0.53 28.21
N VAL A 42 -10.15 1.61 28.26
CA VAL A 42 -9.17 1.95 27.20
C VAL A 42 -8.11 0.86 27.09
N MET A 43 -7.55 0.41 28.22
CA MET A 43 -6.53 -0.65 28.23
C MET A 43 -7.06 -1.98 27.71
N ILE A 44 -8.31 -2.33 28.03
CA ILE A 44 -8.98 -3.52 27.49
C ILE A 44 -9.11 -3.42 25.96
N GLN A 45 -9.48 -2.25 25.43
CA GLN A 45 -9.60 -2.07 23.98
C GLN A 45 -8.24 -2.13 23.27
N ILE A 46 -7.18 -1.58 23.87
CA ILE A 46 -5.81 -1.73 23.37
C ILE A 46 -5.43 -3.20 23.29
N THR A 47 -5.66 -3.94 24.38
CA THR A 47 -5.33 -5.37 24.46
C THR A 47 -6.12 -6.20 23.47
N ASN A 48 -7.44 -5.96 23.34
CA ASN A 48 -8.30 -6.62 22.37
C ASN A 48 -7.90 -6.28 20.93
N GLY A 49 -7.44 -5.06 20.70
CA GLY A 49 -6.93 -4.61 19.41
C GLY A 49 -5.74 -5.43 18.92
N VAL A 50 -4.82 -5.78 19.80
CA VAL A 50 -3.61 -6.54 19.45
C VAL A 50 -3.74 -8.05 19.65
N ASN A 51 -4.77 -8.52 20.33
CA ASN A 51 -5.01 -9.94 20.58
C ASN A 51 -5.89 -10.61 19.52
N LYS A 52 -5.51 -10.44 18.25
CA LYS A 52 -6.19 -11.08 17.11
C LYS A 52 -5.20 -11.94 16.34
N PHE A 53 -5.51 -13.23 16.12
CA PHE A 53 -4.63 -14.16 15.42
C PHE A 53 -4.25 -13.69 14.00
N SER A 54 -5.18 -13.07 13.28
CA SER A 54 -4.95 -12.53 11.95
C SER A 54 -3.89 -11.42 11.88
N LEU A 55 -3.61 -10.76 13.03
CA LEU A 55 -2.52 -9.77 13.13
C LEU A 55 -1.14 -10.34 12.88
N LEU A 56 -0.93 -11.62 13.18
CA LEU A 56 0.36 -12.28 12.95
C LEU A 56 0.76 -12.33 11.47
N ALA A 57 -0.19 -12.16 10.56
CA ALA A 57 0.11 -12.03 9.13
C ALA A 57 1.00 -10.81 8.83
N ILE A 58 0.78 -9.69 9.53
CA ILE A 58 1.51 -8.43 9.28
C ILE A 58 3.02 -8.57 9.54
N PRO A 59 3.49 -9.04 10.73
CA PRO A 59 4.90 -9.30 10.97
C PRO A 59 5.56 -10.19 9.93
N PHE A 60 4.90 -11.28 9.55
CA PHE A 60 5.45 -12.21 8.56
C PHE A 60 5.52 -11.61 7.16
N PHE A 61 4.51 -10.85 6.71
CA PHE A 61 4.58 -10.15 5.42
C PHE A 61 5.67 -9.08 5.40
N ILE A 62 5.78 -8.28 6.47
CA ILE A 62 6.83 -7.26 6.58
C ILE A 62 8.22 -7.93 6.57
N LEU A 63 8.40 -9.02 7.29
CA LEU A 63 9.66 -9.74 7.34
C LEU A 63 10.00 -10.40 6.00
N ALA A 64 9.04 -11.09 5.37
CA ALA A 64 9.23 -11.69 4.05
C ALA A 64 9.62 -10.62 3.00
N GLY A 65 8.90 -9.50 2.97
CA GLY A 65 9.19 -8.37 2.09
C GLY A 65 10.58 -7.75 2.34
N ALA A 66 10.98 -7.60 3.61
CA ALA A 66 12.30 -7.06 3.98
C ALA A 66 13.43 -8.01 3.56
N ILE A 67 13.28 -9.32 3.80
CA ILE A 67 14.26 -10.34 3.38
C ILE A 67 14.44 -10.32 1.86
N MET A 68 13.35 -10.30 1.11
CA MET A 68 13.40 -10.28 -0.35
C MET A 68 13.95 -8.97 -0.91
N ALA A 69 13.61 -7.83 -0.30
CA ALA A 69 14.10 -6.53 -0.72
C ALA A 69 15.62 -6.41 -0.60
N GLU A 70 16.19 -6.87 0.51
CA GLU A 70 17.64 -6.88 0.76
C GLU A 70 18.34 -8.05 0.05
N GLY A 71 17.61 -9.14 -0.26
CA GLY A 71 18.09 -10.34 -0.94
C GLY A 71 18.28 -10.24 -2.45
N GLY A 72 18.38 -9.02 -3.02
CA GLY A 72 18.71 -8.80 -4.43
C GLY A 72 17.62 -9.16 -5.43
N ILE A 73 16.38 -9.43 -4.97
CA ILE A 73 15.24 -9.78 -5.86
C ILE A 73 14.89 -8.62 -6.81
N ALA A 74 15.06 -7.35 -6.38
CA ALA A 74 14.76 -6.19 -7.18
C ALA A 74 15.47 -6.22 -8.54
N ARG A 75 16.78 -6.52 -8.58
CA ARG A 75 17.54 -6.66 -9.84
C ARG A 75 17.01 -7.77 -10.73
N ARG A 76 16.63 -8.92 -10.15
CA ARG A 76 16.08 -10.06 -10.89
C ARG A 76 14.73 -9.72 -11.50
N LEU A 77 13.87 -9.06 -10.74
CA LEU A 77 12.57 -8.60 -11.24
C LEU A 77 12.70 -7.55 -12.33
N VAL A 78 13.66 -6.63 -12.24
CA VAL A 78 13.99 -5.66 -13.30
C VAL A 78 14.43 -6.40 -14.57
N SER A 79 15.36 -7.38 -14.45
CA SER A 79 15.80 -8.18 -15.58
C SER A 79 14.66 -9.00 -16.19
N PHE A 80 13.78 -9.53 -15.35
CA PHE A 80 12.60 -10.27 -15.77
C PHE A 80 11.59 -9.37 -16.50
N ALA A 81 11.27 -8.21 -15.94
CA ALA A 81 10.40 -7.22 -16.57
C ALA A 81 10.97 -6.75 -17.93
N TYR A 82 12.30 -6.66 -18.04
CA TYR A 82 12.96 -6.26 -19.28
C TYR A 82 12.68 -7.22 -20.44
N ILE A 83 12.50 -8.52 -20.18
CA ILE A 83 12.16 -9.52 -21.21
C ILE A 83 10.87 -9.13 -21.93
N PHE A 84 9.87 -8.65 -21.20
CA PHE A 84 8.51 -8.42 -21.74
C PHE A 84 8.37 -7.04 -22.41
N VAL A 85 8.98 -6.00 -21.87
CA VAL A 85 8.72 -4.62 -22.30
C VAL A 85 9.97 -3.81 -22.60
N GLY A 86 11.17 -4.35 -22.34
CA GLY A 86 12.43 -3.61 -22.49
C GLY A 86 12.74 -3.21 -23.93
N PHE A 87 12.30 -3.99 -24.92
CA PHE A 87 12.53 -3.74 -26.35
C PHE A 87 11.62 -2.65 -26.95
N ILE A 88 10.61 -2.19 -26.22
CA ILE A 88 9.68 -1.14 -26.66
C ILE A 88 10.39 0.23 -26.59
N ARG A 89 9.95 1.21 -27.37
CA ARG A 89 10.46 2.57 -27.24
C ARG A 89 10.12 3.14 -25.87
N GLY A 90 11.14 3.67 -25.18
CA GLY A 90 10.96 4.06 -23.78
C GLY A 90 10.93 2.87 -22.80
N GLY A 91 11.42 1.71 -23.24
CA GLY A 91 11.28 0.42 -22.53
C GLY A 91 11.70 0.44 -21.07
N LEU A 92 12.72 1.22 -20.68
CA LEU A 92 13.15 1.27 -19.28
C LEU A 92 12.11 1.89 -18.36
N SER A 93 11.30 2.85 -18.81
CA SER A 93 10.19 3.36 -17.99
C SER A 93 9.07 2.32 -17.84
N LEU A 94 8.83 1.50 -18.87
CA LEU A 94 7.89 0.39 -18.79
C LEU A 94 8.41 -0.73 -17.87
N VAL A 95 9.70 -1.05 -17.98
CA VAL A 95 10.39 -2.02 -17.10
C VAL A 95 10.26 -1.60 -15.65
N ASN A 96 10.44 -0.31 -15.34
CA ASN A 96 10.27 0.23 -14.00
C ASN A 96 8.87 -0.08 -13.45
N ILE A 97 7.81 0.23 -14.20
CA ILE A 97 6.42 0.00 -13.79
C ILE A 97 6.13 -1.50 -13.62
N VAL A 98 6.54 -2.34 -14.59
CA VAL A 98 6.32 -3.80 -14.51
C VAL A 98 7.12 -4.43 -13.38
N ALA A 99 8.36 -3.99 -13.16
CA ALA A 99 9.17 -4.46 -12.03
C ALA A 99 8.54 -4.08 -10.68
N SER A 100 7.99 -2.85 -10.58
CA SER A 100 7.23 -2.40 -9.39
C SER A 100 5.96 -3.24 -9.18
N THR A 101 5.28 -3.69 -10.23
CA THR A 101 4.14 -4.61 -10.09
C THR A 101 4.57 -5.93 -9.43
N PHE A 102 5.63 -6.55 -9.93
CA PHE A 102 6.13 -7.80 -9.38
C PHE A 102 6.75 -7.64 -7.99
N PHE A 103 7.50 -6.57 -7.76
CA PHE A 103 8.08 -6.30 -6.44
C PHE A 103 7.00 -5.95 -5.42
N GLY A 104 5.98 -5.22 -5.83
CA GLY A 104 4.80 -4.92 -5.02
C GLY A 104 4.09 -6.17 -4.53
N ALA A 105 3.95 -7.17 -5.40
CA ALA A 105 3.40 -8.48 -5.05
C ALA A 105 4.24 -9.27 -4.01
N ILE A 106 5.45 -8.82 -3.71
CA ILE A 106 6.32 -9.43 -2.68
C ILE A 106 6.36 -8.57 -1.43
N SER A 107 6.56 -7.24 -1.59
CA SER A 107 6.78 -6.30 -0.49
C SER A 107 5.49 -5.72 0.09
N GLY A 108 4.46 -5.54 -0.74
CA GLY A 108 3.21 -4.87 -0.36
C GLY A 108 3.37 -3.40 0.05
N SER A 109 4.52 -2.77 -0.21
CA SER A 109 4.89 -1.44 0.30
C SER A 109 5.42 -0.53 -0.80
N SER A 110 4.74 0.59 -1.02
CA SER A 110 5.15 1.62 -1.97
C SER A 110 6.51 2.26 -1.61
N VAL A 111 6.76 2.45 -0.31
CA VAL A 111 8.05 2.98 0.20
C VAL A 111 9.20 2.00 -0.10
N ALA A 112 8.99 0.70 0.20
CA ALA A 112 9.99 -0.34 -0.08
C ALA A 112 10.22 -0.52 -1.58
N ASP A 113 9.17 -0.44 -2.39
CA ASP A 113 9.26 -0.52 -3.85
C ASP A 113 10.08 0.64 -4.41
N THR A 114 9.76 1.88 -4.04
CA THR A 114 10.51 3.07 -4.47
C THR A 114 11.99 3.00 -4.09
N ALA A 115 12.28 2.51 -2.89
CA ALA A 115 13.67 2.34 -2.44
C ALA A 115 14.40 1.27 -3.25
N SER A 116 13.81 0.08 -3.41
CA SER A 116 14.46 -1.08 -4.02
C SER A 116 14.52 -0.98 -5.54
N ILE A 117 13.39 -0.81 -6.20
CA ILE A 117 13.33 -0.69 -7.67
C ILE A 117 13.98 0.62 -8.11
N GLY A 118 13.73 1.74 -7.40
CA GLY A 118 14.33 3.03 -7.69
C GLY A 118 15.85 3.01 -7.64
N SER A 119 16.44 2.33 -6.65
CA SER A 119 17.90 2.21 -6.52
C SER A 119 18.55 1.52 -7.72
N VAL A 120 17.84 0.64 -8.40
CA VAL A 120 18.29 -0.07 -9.60
C VAL A 120 17.94 0.71 -10.86
N MET A 121 16.67 1.14 -10.99
CA MET A 121 16.14 1.69 -12.24
C MET A 121 16.56 3.13 -12.50
N ILE A 122 16.62 3.99 -11.48
CA ILE A 122 16.95 5.41 -11.68
C ILE A 122 18.34 5.58 -12.29
N PRO A 123 19.40 4.93 -11.76
CA PRO A 123 20.73 5.00 -12.39
C PRO A 123 20.78 4.37 -13.79
N GLU A 124 20.07 3.26 -14.02
CA GLU A 124 20.04 2.62 -15.35
C GLU A 124 19.31 3.46 -16.38
N MET A 125 18.20 4.11 -16.00
CA MET A 125 17.47 5.05 -16.87
C MET A 125 18.36 6.27 -17.21
N GLU A 126 19.05 6.84 -16.20
CA GLU A 126 19.96 7.98 -16.41
C GLU A 126 21.09 7.66 -17.39
N LYS A 127 21.74 6.50 -17.29
CA LYS A 127 22.77 6.03 -18.23
C LYS A 127 22.25 5.92 -19.67
N LYS A 128 20.96 5.71 -19.86
CA LYS A 128 20.31 5.62 -21.18
C LYS A 128 19.67 6.94 -21.62
N GLY A 129 19.99 8.07 -20.95
CA GLY A 129 19.59 9.42 -21.36
C GLY A 129 18.21 9.86 -20.88
N TYR A 130 17.63 9.16 -19.88
CA TYR A 130 16.39 9.65 -19.25
C TYR A 130 16.73 10.72 -18.20
N PRO A 131 15.97 11.81 -18.10
CA PRO A 131 16.11 12.77 -17.02
C PRO A 131 15.88 12.09 -15.65
N ARG A 132 16.68 12.46 -14.68
CA ARG A 132 16.68 11.82 -13.36
C ARG A 132 15.41 12.09 -12.55
N ASP A 133 14.86 13.31 -12.71
CA ASP A 133 13.57 13.69 -12.14
C ASP A 133 12.41 12.89 -12.74
N PHE A 134 12.41 12.69 -14.06
CA PHE A 134 11.45 11.83 -14.75
C PHE A 134 11.55 10.38 -14.27
N SER A 135 12.77 9.85 -14.12
CA SER A 135 12.99 8.48 -13.65
C SER A 135 12.47 8.30 -12.22
N ALA A 136 12.71 9.29 -11.34
CA ALA A 136 12.16 9.32 -9.99
C ALA A 136 10.62 9.39 -9.99
N ALA A 137 10.04 10.21 -10.86
CA ALA A 137 8.59 10.35 -10.98
C ALA A 137 7.93 9.05 -11.46
N VAL A 138 8.50 8.36 -12.46
CA VAL A 138 8.01 7.05 -12.91
C VAL A 138 8.07 6.03 -11.78
N THR A 139 9.18 5.96 -11.05
CA THR A 139 9.35 5.02 -9.94
C THR A 139 8.35 5.29 -8.82
N ALA A 140 8.21 6.54 -8.37
CA ALA A 140 7.28 6.91 -7.32
C ALA A 140 5.82 6.67 -7.74
N SER A 141 5.44 7.02 -8.96
CA SER A 141 4.08 6.76 -9.47
C SER A 141 3.81 5.26 -9.63
N GLY A 142 4.79 4.51 -10.14
CA GLY A 142 4.72 3.06 -10.30
C GLY A 142 4.59 2.33 -8.96
N SER A 143 5.19 2.85 -7.89
CA SER A 143 5.15 2.20 -6.57
C SER A 143 3.76 2.19 -5.92
N VAL A 144 2.84 3.05 -6.34
CA VAL A 144 1.46 3.06 -5.82
C VAL A 144 0.77 1.72 -6.05
N GLN A 145 1.03 1.06 -7.16
CA GLN A 145 0.46 -0.26 -7.44
C GLN A 145 0.93 -1.36 -6.46
N ALA A 146 2.10 -1.20 -5.82
CA ALA A 146 2.60 -2.14 -4.83
C ALA A 146 1.65 -2.31 -3.63
N ILE A 147 0.81 -1.30 -3.36
CA ILE A 147 -0.19 -1.34 -2.30
C ILE A 147 -1.39 -2.21 -2.69
N LEU A 148 -1.71 -2.25 -3.98
CA LEU A 148 -2.88 -2.95 -4.52
C LEU A 148 -2.56 -4.38 -4.93
N THR A 149 -1.32 -4.62 -5.39
CA THR A 149 -0.90 -5.93 -5.87
C THR A 149 -0.77 -6.91 -4.69
N PRO A 150 -1.50 -8.04 -4.71
CA PRO A 150 -1.45 -8.99 -3.61
C PRO A 150 -0.14 -9.80 -3.59
N PRO A 151 0.34 -10.16 -2.38
CA PRO A 151 -0.20 -9.81 -1.07
C PRO A 151 0.19 -8.40 -0.60
N SER A 152 -0.74 -7.69 0.00
CA SER A 152 -0.52 -6.34 0.54
C SER A 152 -0.83 -6.30 2.03
N HIS A 153 0.13 -5.85 2.84
CA HIS A 153 -0.09 -5.69 4.28
C HIS A 153 -1.13 -4.60 4.59
N ASN A 154 -1.31 -3.60 3.72
CA ASN A 154 -2.33 -2.57 3.89
C ASN A 154 -3.75 -3.14 3.73
N SER A 155 -3.94 -4.12 2.84
CA SER A 155 -5.21 -4.85 2.73
C SER A 155 -5.51 -5.65 4.01
N VAL A 156 -4.49 -6.22 4.65
CA VAL A 156 -4.64 -6.89 5.94
C VAL A 156 -5.04 -5.90 7.03
N ILE A 157 -4.40 -4.72 7.08
CA ILE A 157 -4.72 -3.65 8.02
C ILE A 157 -6.17 -3.18 7.81
N TYR A 158 -6.62 -3.04 6.56
CA TYR A 158 -8.01 -2.67 6.27
C TYR A 158 -8.99 -3.74 6.74
N SER A 159 -8.76 -5.02 6.45
CA SER A 159 -9.57 -6.13 6.96
C SER A 159 -9.71 -6.09 8.48
N LEU A 160 -8.64 -5.78 9.20
CA LEU A 160 -8.64 -5.66 10.67
C LEU A 160 -9.42 -4.42 11.14
N ALA A 161 -9.29 -3.29 10.44
CA ALA A 161 -10.00 -2.06 10.74
C ALA A 161 -11.52 -2.18 10.54
N THR A 162 -11.96 -3.09 9.65
CA THR A 162 -13.40 -3.45 9.50
C THR A 162 -13.92 -4.38 10.61
N GLY A 163 -13.12 -4.68 11.62
CA GLY A 163 -13.47 -5.67 12.64
C GLY A 163 -13.37 -7.12 12.16
N GLY A 164 -12.75 -7.37 11.00
CA GLY A 164 -12.63 -8.69 10.39
C GLY A 164 -13.85 -9.12 9.57
N THR A 165 -14.80 -8.21 9.32
CA THR A 165 -15.99 -8.48 8.48
C THR A 165 -15.62 -8.64 7.01
N VAL A 166 -14.50 -8.06 6.58
CA VAL A 166 -13.99 -8.15 5.20
C VAL A 166 -12.85 -9.16 5.14
N SER A 167 -12.98 -10.16 4.29
CA SER A 167 -11.96 -11.21 4.11
C SER A 167 -10.68 -10.65 3.47
N ILE A 168 -9.52 -11.05 4.02
CA ILE A 168 -8.20 -10.72 3.44
C ILE A 168 -8.08 -11.30 2.02
N ALA A 169 -8.59 -12.52 1.78
CA ALA A 169 -8.58 -13.14 0.47
C ALA A 169 -9.37 -12.32 -0.56
N SER A 170 -10.57 -11.83 -0.16
CA SER A 170 -11.39 -10.97 -1.02
C SER A 170 -10.67 -9.69 -1.40
N LEU A 171 -9.97 -9.05 -0.44
CA LEU A 171 -9.20 -7.82 -0.69
C LEU A 171 -8.00 -8.06 -1.59
N PHE A 172 -7.29 -9.16 -1.40
CA PHE A 172 -6.16 -9.51 -2.25
C PHE A 172 -6.58 -9.66 -3.71
N ILE A 173 -7.66 -10.40 -3.96
CA ILE A 173 -8.17 -10.59 -5.32
C ILE A 173 -8.77 -9.30 -5.87
N ALA A 174 -9.47 -8.50 -5.04
CA ALA A 174 -10.03 -7.22 -5.44
C ALA A 174 -8.97 -6.22 -5.89
N GLY A 175 -7.75 -6.28 -5.35
CA GLY A 175 -6.64 -5.39 -5.69
C GLY A 175 -6.00 -5.67 -7.05
N ILE A 176 -6.19 -6.87 -7.62
CA ILE A 176 -5.51 -7.27 -8.88
C ILE A 176 -5.92 -6.35 -10.05
N LEU A 177 -7.22 -6.21 -10.31
CA LEU A 177 -7.68 -5.39 -11.45
C LEU A 177 -7.37 -3.91 -11.29
N PRO A 178 -7.62 -3.25 -10.13
CA PRO A 178 -7.18 -1.87 -9.91
C PRO A 178 -5.68 -1.68 -10.08
N GLY A 179 -4.86 -2.61 -9.57
CA GLY A 179 -3.40 -2.59 -9.71
C GLY A 179 -2.95 -2.71 -11.15
N LEU A 180 -3.52 -3.65 -11.92
CA LEU A 180 -3.25 -3.80 -13.35
C LEU A 180 -3.71 -2.58 -14.16
N LEU A 181 -4.87 -2.01 -13.85
CA LEU A 181 -5.39 -0.81 -14.51
C LEU A 181 -4.45 0.37 -14.29
N LEU A 182 -3.93 0.52 -13.06
CA LEU A 182 -2.97 1.57 -12.71
C LEU A 182 -1.66 1.37 -13.48
N SER A 183 -1.12 0.14 -13.49
CA SER A 183 0.08 -0.21 -14.26
C SER A 183 -0.09 0.11 -15.74
N LEU A 184 -1.19 -0.32 -16.33
CA LEU A 184 -1.47 -0.11 -17.75
C LEU A 184 -1.57 1.39 -18.08
N THR A 185 -2.28 2.16 -17.24
CA THR A 185 -2.42 3.61 -17.43
C THR A 185 -1.06 4.29 -17.40
N LEU A 186 -0.22 3.98 -16.42
CA LEU A 186 1.13 4.55 -16.32
C LEU A 186 2.02 4.11 -17.50
N MET A 187 1.92 2.85 -17.95
CA MET A 187 2.66 2.38 -19.11
C MET A 187 2.26 3.13 -20.39
N VAL A 188 0.96 3.33 -20.62
CA VAL A 188 0.46 4.12 -21.77
C VAL A 188 1.02 5.54 -21.73
N MET A 189 1.02 6.19 -20.57
CA MET A 189 1.62 7.51 -20.39
C MET A 189 3.12 7.51 -20.69
N CYS A 190 3.86 6.53 -20.18
CA CYS A 190 5.30 6.40 -20.45
C CYS A 190 5.62 6.20 -21.93
N VAL A 191 4.82 5.42 -22.65
CA VAL A 191 4.94 5.29 -24.13
C VAL A 191 4.69 6.64 -24.80
N GLY A 192 3.68 7.39 -24.38
CA GLY A 192 3.41 8.74 -24.88
C GLY A 192 4.59 9.69 -24.68
N PHE A 193 5.18 9.70 -23.47
CA PHE A 193 6.40 10.49 -23.21
C PHE A 193 7.60 10.03 -24.03
N ALA A 194 7.77 8.72 -24.21
CA ALA A 194 8.88 8.16 -24.95
C ALA A 194 8.84 8.58 -26.42
N HIS A 195 7.65 8.67 -27.03
CA HIS A 195 7.49 9.18 -28.40
C HIS A 195 7.77 10.67 -28.49
N ARG A 196 7.26 11.47 -27.54
CA ARG A 196 7.44 12.94 -27.56
C ARG A 196 8.88 13.36 -27.27
N ARG A 197 9.57 12.66 -26.35
CA ARG A 197 10.93 13.00 -25.93
C ARG A 197 12.03 12.22 -26.66
N GLY A 198 11.69 11.33 -27.59
CA GLY A 198 12.65 10.59 -28.40
C GLY A 198 13.46 9.55 -27.64
N TYR A 199 12.91 8.96 -26.56
CA TYR A 199 13.66 7.96 -25.79
C TYR A 199 14.04 6.72 -26.62
N PRO A 200 15.18 6.07 -26.32
CA PRO A 200 15.70 4.96 -27.10
C PRO A 200 14.81 3.73 -27.02
N LYS A 201 14.92 2.86 -28.02
CA LYS A 201 14.44 1.48 -27.93
C LYS A 201 15.53 0.63 -27.27
N GLY A 202 15.10 -0.33 -26.45
CA GLY A 202 16.01 -1.35 -25.94
C GLY A 202 16.22 -2.50 -26.94
N GLU A 203 17.13 -3.38 -26.60
CA GLU A 203 17.43 -4.59 -27.36
C GLU A 203 16.55 -5.76 -26.89
N ARG A 204 16.24 -6.66 -27.80
CA ARG A 204 15.53 -7.91 -27.44
C ARG A 204 16.48 -8.87 -26.74
N VAL A 205 16.05 -9.45 -25.64
CA VAL A 205 16.81 -10.47 -24.92
C VAL A 205 16.75 -11.78 -25.73
N PRO A 206 17.88 -12.42 -26.03
CA PRO A 206 17.92 -13.74 -26.67
C PRO A 206 17.16 -14.78 -25.83
N PHE A 207 16.44 -15.68 -26.49
CA PHE A 207 15.58 -16.68 -25.80
C PHE A 207 16.31 -17.50 -24.73
N ARG A 208 17.54 -17.91 -25.01
CA ARG A 208 18.37 -18.66 -24.04
C ARG A 208 18.67 -17.86 -22.77
N GLN A 209 18.94 -16.56 -22.93
CA GLN A 209 19.17 -15.65 -21.81
C GLN A 209 17.88 -15.33 -21.06
N ALA A 210 16.77 -15.14 -21.79
CA ALA A 210 15.44 -14.94 -21.21
C ALA A 210 15.02 -16.13 -20.32
N LEU A 211 15.26 -17.37 -20.78
CA LEU A 211 14.98 -18.58 -20.00
C LEU A 211 15.82 -18.63 -18.71
N LYS A 212 17.10 -18.26 -18.78
CA LYS A 212 17.96 -18.20 -17.59
C LYS A 212 17.46 -17.15 -16.57
N ILE A 213 17.10 -15.97 -17.05
CA ILE A 213 16.54 -14.88 -16.18
C ILE A 213 15.21 -15.35 -15.58
N PHE A 214 14.35 -16.01 -16.36
CA PHE A 214 13.08 -16.55 -15.88
C PHE A 214 13.29 -17.53 -14.73
N VAL A 215 14.15 -18.53 -14.91
CA VAL A 215 14.44 -19.55 -13.87
C VAL A 215 15.05 -18.92 -12.63
N ASP A 216 15.97 -17.96 -12.78
CA ASP A 216 16.58 -17.26 -11.63
C ASP A 216 15.54 -16.42 -10.86
N THR A 217 14.61 -15.78 -11.55
CA THR A 217 13.56 -14.96 -10.92
C THR A 217 12.44 -15.81 -10.32
N LEU A 218 12.19 -17.01 -10.85
CA LEU A 218 11.10 -17.88 -10.45
C LEU A 218 11.09 -18.17 -8.94
N TRP A 219 12.27 -18.38 -8.35
CA TRP A 219 12.39 -18.62 -6.91
C TRP A 219 11.82 -17.50 -6.05
N GLY A 220 12.05 -16.24 -6.46
CA GLY A 220 11.45 -15.08 -5.78
C GLY A 220 9.95 -14.98 -6.02
N LEU A 221 9.48 -15.21 -7.26
CA LEU A 221 8.07 -15.17 -7.62
C LEU A 221 7.26 -16.30 -6.96
N MET A 222 7.89 -17.43 -6.62
CA MET A 222 7.24 -18.50 -5.86
C MET A 222 6.70 -18.04 -4.51
N THR A 223 7.25 -16.99 -3.92
CA THR A 223 6.68 -16.37 -2.70
C THR A 223 5.23 -15.93 -2.92
N VAL A 224 4.95 -15.29 -4.05
CA VAL A 224 3.59 -14.84 -4.41
C VAL A 224 2.68 -16.05 -4.67
N VAL A 225 3.20 -17.06 -5.38
CA VAL A 225 2.46 -18.28 -5.67
C VAL A 225 2.10 -19.05 -4.38
N ILE A 226 3.01 -19.13 -3.43
CA ILE A 226 2.78 -19.76 -2.12
C ILE A 226 1.66 -19.03 -1.37
N ILE A 227 1.72 -17.69 -1.31
CA ILE A 227 0.73 -16.91 -0.57
C ILE A 227 -0.64 -17.00 -1.25
N MET A 228 -0.70 -16.62 -2.51
CA MET A 228 -1.97 -16.57 -3.24
C MET A 228 -2.54 -17.96 -3.47
N GLY A 229 -1.70 -18.91 -3.86
CA GLY A 229 -2.11 -20.30 -4.05
C GLY A 229 -2.61 -20.95 -2.77
N GLY A 230 -1.91 -20.73 -1.63
CA GLY A 230 -2.32 -21.27 -0.33
C GLY A 230 -3.65 -20.69 0.15
N ILE A 231 -3.85 -19.37 0.01
CA ILE A 231 -5.09 -18.70 0.42
C ILE A 231 -6.26 -19.08 -0.51
N LEU A 232 -6.07 -19.04 -1.83
CA LEU A 232 -7.13 -19.29 -2.80
C LEU A 232 -7.58 -20.77 -2.84
N SER A 233 -6.66 -21.70 -2.58
CA SER A 233 -7.02 -23.11 -2.44
C SER A 233 -7.73 -23.44 -1.13
N GLY A 234 -7.78 -22.50 -0.18
CA GLY A 234 -8.32 -22.73 1.16
C GLY A 234 -7.46 -23.65 2.05
N ILE A 235 -6.25 -24.02 1.59
CA ILE A 235 -5.32 -24.87 2.36
C ILE A 235 -4.73 -24.11 3.55
N PHE A 236 -4.42 -22.82 3.35
CA PHE A 236 -3.80 -21.97 4.35
C PHE A 236 -4.62 -20.72 4.59
N THR A 237 -4.64 -20.29 5.85
CA THR A 237 -5.07 -18.93 6.22
C THR A 237 -4.05 -17.90 5.74
N ALA A 238 -4.42 -16.62 5.74
CA ALA A 238 -3.50 -15.54 5.40
C ALA A 238 -2.25 -15.50 6.32
N THR A 239 -2.43 -15.84 7.59
CA THR A 239 -1.33 -15.90 8.59
C THR A 239 -0.36 -17.04 8.31
N GLU A 240 -0.88 -18.25 8.04
CA GLU A 240 -0.07 -19.41 7.71
C GLU A 240 0.67 -19.21 6.39
N SER A 241 -0.01 -18.68 5.37
CA SER A 241 0.60 -18.36 4.07
C SER A 241 1.74 -17.34 4.23
N ALA A 242 1.56 -16.31 5.07
CA ALA A 242 2.58 -15.31 5.35
C ALA A 242 3.80 -15.93 6.07
N ALA A 243 3.58 -16.84 7.03
CA ALA A 243 4.66 -17.54 7.73
C ALA A 243 5.47 -18.44 6.79
N ILE A 244 4.79 -19.23 5.94
CA ILE A 244 5.44 -20.09 4.95
C ILE A 244 6.21 -19.25 3.93
N ALA A 245 5.62 -18.14 3.45
CA ALA A 245 6.29 -17.23 2.54
C ALA A 245 7.54 -16.58 3.16
N CYS A 246 7.51 -16.27 4.45
CA CYS A 246 8.65 -15.75 5.19
C CYS A 246 9.78 -16.80 5.24
N LEU A 247 9.48 -18.05 5.57
CA LEU A 247 10.45 -19.15 5.56
C LEU A 247 11.02 -19.38 4.16
N TRP A 248 10.16 -19.37 3.14
CA TRP A 248 10.57 -19.50 1.74
C TRP A 248 11.49 -18.35 1.30
N SER A 249 11.12 -17.12 1.60
CA SER A 249 11.92 -15.93 1.30
C SER A 249 13.30 -15.99 1.95
N PHE A 250 13.36 -16.43 3.20
CA PHE A 250 14.60 -16.66 3.93
C PHE A 250 15.46 -17.73 3.24
N PHE A 251 14.86 -18.89 2.92
CA PHE A 251 15.56 -19.98 2.24
C PHE A 251 16.12 -19.55 0.88
N VAL A 252 15.31 -18.90 0.06
CA VAL A 252 15.71 -18.41 -1.27
C VAL A 252 16.87 -17.41 -1.16
N THR A 253 16.74 -16.43 -0.28
CA THR A 253 17.74 -15.35 -0.13
C THR A 253 19.09 -15.87 0.39
N MET A 254 19.05 -16.76 1.39
CA MET A 254 20.28 -17.21 2.07
C MET A 254 20.96 -18.38 1.38
N PHE A 255 20.22 -19.31 0.79
CA PHE A 255 20.78 -20.54 0.25
C PHE A 255 20.80 -20.60 -1.28
N ILE A 256 19.81 -20.03 -1.96
CA ILE A 256 19.74 -20.06 -3.43
C ILE A 256 20.47 -18.85 -4.01
N TYR A 257 20.03 -17.65 -3.64
CA TYR A 257 20.63 -16.42 -4.18
C TYR A 257 21.98 -16.09 -3.56
N LYS A 258 22.15 -16.33 -2.26
CA LYS A 258 23.38 -16.05 -1.50
C LYS A 258 23.82 -14.58 -1.58
N ASP A 259 22.89 -13.68 -1.85
CA ASP A 259 23.14 -12.25 -2.02
C ASP A 259 23.19 -11.50 -0.69
N TYR A 260 22.79 -12.15 0.41
CA TYR A 260 22.73 -11.55 1.74
C TYR A 260 23.65 -12.28 2.73
N LYS A 261 24.44 -11.51 3.47
CA LYS A 261 25.41 -12.08 4.42
C LYS A 261 24.75 -12.42 5.75
N TRP A 262 25.12 -13.55 6.33
CA TRP A 262 24.67 -13.97 7.66
C TRP A 262 24.95 -12.93 8.75
N SER A 263 26.07 -12.21 8.66
CA SER A 263 26.42 -11.12 9.59
C SER A 263 25.49 -9.91 9.54
N GLU A 264 24.73 -9.74 8.48
CA GLU A 264 23.80 -8.62 8.30
C GLU A 264 22.37 -8.98 8.76
N LEU A 265 22.10 -10.28 8.94
CA LEU A 265 20.78 -10.79 9.35
C LEU A 265 20.28 -10.16 10.68
N PRO A 266 21.09 -10.01 11.74
CA PRO A 266 20.64 -9.35 12.97
C PRO A 266 20.17 -7.91 12.74
N LYS A 267 20.83 -7.18 11.83
CA LYS A 267 20.49 -5.80 11.47
C LYS A 267 19.14 -5.74 10.72
N LEU A 268 18.90 -6.69 9.80
CA LEU A 268 17.62 -6.84 9.11
C LEU A 268 16.50 -7.13 10.13
N MET A 269 16.72 -8.11 11.00
CA MET A 269 15.76 -8.48 12.05
C MET A 269 15.42 -7.30 12.95
N TYR A 270 16.43 -6.56 13.41
CA TYR A 270 16.22 -5.37 14.25
C TYR A 270 15.36 -4.29 13.55
N ARG A 271 15.64 -3.99 12.28
CA ARG A 271 14.84 -3.04 11.49
C ARG A 271 13.39 -3.53 11.34
N THR A 272 13.22 -4.81 11.02
CA THR A 272 11.89 -5.40 10.86
C THR A 272 11.10 -5.36 12.16
N VAL A 273 11.71 -5.78 13.27
CA VAL A 273 11.08 -5.71 14.61
C VAL A 273 10.67 -4.28 14.93
N LYS A 274 11.53 -3.29 14.68
CA LYS A 274 11.20 -1.89 14.90
C LYS A 274 9.96 -1.45 14.10
N THR A 275 9.89 -1.82 12.82
CA THR A 275 8.73 -1.51 11.97
C THR A 275 7.47 -2.20 12.47
N VAL A 276 7.55 -3.49 12.78
CA VAL A 276 6.43 -4.28 13.32
C VAL A 276 5.93 -3.70 14.63
N THR A 277 6.83 -3.32 15.54
CA THR A 277 6.46 -2.73 16.84
C THR A 277 5.65 -1.44 16.66
N ILE A 278 6.07 -0.55 15.75
CA ILE A 278 5.34 0.68 15.47
C ILE A 278 3.92 0.37 14.96
N VAL A 279 3.79 -0.59 14.05
CA VAL A 279 2.49 -0.99 13.50
C VAL A 279 1.60 -1.63 14.57
N MET A 280 2.15 -2.50 15.43
CA MET A 280 1.40 -3.16 16.50
C MET A 280 0.90 -2.18 17.56
N ILE A 281 1.75 -1.24 18.01
CA ILE A 281 1.35 -0.18 18.94
C ILE A 281 0.24 0.66 18.32
N LEU A 282 0.39 1.02 17.04
CA LEU A 282 -0.61 1.80 16.32
C LEU A 282 -1.96 1.08 16.28
N ILE A 283 -1.97 -0.23 15.99
CA ILE A 283 -3.21 -1.03 15.94
C ILE A 283 -3.89 -1.06 17.30
N GLY A 284 -3.14 -1.28 18.38
CA GLY A 284 -3.69 -1.24 19.73
C GLY A 284 -4.32 0.10 20.09
N PHE A 285 -3.59 1.19 19.84
CA PHE A 285 -4.09 2.54 20.11
C PHE A 285 -5.26 2.93 19.19
N ALA A 286 -5.24 2.52 17.92
CA ALA A 286 -6.34 2.75 17.01
C ALA A 286 -7.61 1.98 17.42
N ALA A 287 -7.48 0.78 17.98
CA ALA A 287 -8.61 0.04 18.51
C ALA A 287 -9.28 0.79 19.67
N ALA A 288 -8.50 1.31 20.61
CA ALA A 288 -9.02 2.15 21.68
C ALA A 288 -9.65 3.44 21.16
N PHE A 289 -8.98 4.13 20.24
CA PHE A 289 -9.49 5.36 19.61
C PHE A 289 -10.83 5.10 18.89
N GLY A 290 -10.93 4.00 18.11
CA GLY A 290 -12.16 3.58 17.44
C GLY A 290 -13.30 3.28 18.41
N ALA A 291 -13.01 2.65 19.56
CA ALA A 291 -14.00 2.41 20.59
C ALA A 291 -14.52 3.73 21.20
N ILE A 292 -13.63 4.67 21.53
CA ILE A 292 -14.02 6.00 22.04
C ILE A 292 -14.86 6.75 21.01
N MET A 293 -14.47 6.72 19.72
CA MET A 293 -15.29 7.30 18.64
C MET A 293 -16.71 6.72 18.61
N THR A 294 -16.82 5.40 18.82
CA THR A 294 -18.11 4.72 18.83
C THR A 294 -18.96 5.14 20.05
N TYR A 295 -18.37 5.24 21.24
CA TYR A 295 -19.06 5.75 22.41
C TYR A 295 -19.53 7.21 22.25
N MET A 296 -18.76 8.02 21.55
CA MET A 296 -19.13 9.40 21.21
C MET A 296 -20.10 9.51 20.03
N GLN A 297 -20.55 8.38 19.46
CA GLN A 297 -21.43 8.30 18.29
C GLN A 297 -20.89 9.06 17.07
N LEU A 298 -19.58 9.19 16.96
CA LEU A 298 -18.95 9.94 15.87
C LEU A 298 -19.28 9.37 14.47
N PRO A 299 -19.27 8.04 14.24
CA PRO A 299 -19.63 7.48 12.93
C PRO A 299 -21.04 7.88 12.49
N SER A 300 -22.02 7.84 13.39
CA SER A 300 -23.41 8.21 13.08
C SER A 300 -23.53 9.69 12.71
N ARG A 301 -22.90 10.58 13.48
CA ARG A 301 -22.87 12.03 13.20
C ARG A 301 -22.20 12.35 11.87
N ILE A 302 -21.13 11.64 11.53
CA ILE A 302 -20.47 11.82 10.23
C ILE A 302 -21.34 11.30 9.10
N THR A 303 -22.05 10.18 9.31
CA THR A 303 -23.02 9.67 8.33
C THR A 303 -24.14 10.69 8.09
N GLU A 304 -24.75 11.24 9.15
CA GLU A 304 -25.76 12.29 9.05
C GLU A 304 -25.22 13.54 8.33
N PHE A 305 -24.01 13.94 8.61
CA PHE A 305 -23.35 15.07 7.92
C PHE A 305 -23.24 14.81 6.42
N PHE A 306 -22.70 13.67 6.00
CA PHE A 306 -22.56 13.36 4.58
C PHE A 306 -23.92 13.22 3.87
N THR A 307 -24.89 12.57 4.50
CA THR A 307 -26.25 12.43 3.93
C THR A 307 -27.01 13.76 3.89
N SER A 308 -26.67 14.72 4.77
CA SER A 308 -27.24 16.08 4.70
C SER A 308 -26.69 16.91 3.53
N ILE A 309 -25.50 16.59 3.02
CA ILE A 309 -24.91 17.28 1.87
C ILE A 309 -25.61 16.88 0.56
N SER A 310 -25.91 15.59 0.39
CA SER A 310 -26.52 15.07 -0.84
C SER A 310 -27.10 13.67 -0.61
N ASP A 311 -28.22 13.40 -1.28
CA ASP A 311 -28.77 12.04 -1.39
C ASP A 311 -28.08 11.20 -2.48
N ASN A 312 -27.22 11.82 -3.26
CA ASN A 312 -26.52 11.16 -4.36
C ASN A 312 -25.22 10.52 -3.88
N LYS A 313 -25.16 9.18 -3.87
CA LYS A 313 -23.98 8.41 -3.46
C LYS A 313 -22.68 8.79 -4.20
N TYR A 314 -22.78 9.20 -5.46
CA TYR A 314 -21.61 9.56 -6.27
C TYR A 314 -21.00 10.89 -5.79
N VAL A 315 -21.85 11.83 -5.36
CA VAL A 315 -21.39 13.12 -4.79
C VAL A 315 -20.70 12.86 -3.44
N ILE A 316 -21.29 12.03 -2.59
CA ILE A 316 -20.69 11.69 -1.29
C ILE A 316 -19.34 10.97 -1.48
N LEU A 317 -19.25 10.01 -2.40
CA LEU A 317 -17.99 9.35 -2.73
C LEU A 317 -16.91 10.34 -3.22
N MET A 318 -17.29 11.36 -3.98
CA MET A 318 -16.35 12.41 -4.41
C MET A 318 -15.84 13.19 -3.19
N TRP A 319 -16.71 13.60 -2.27
CA TRP A 319 -16.29 14.28 -1.03
C TRP A 319 -15.39 13.42 -0.15
N ILE A 320 -15.71 12.12 -0.02
CA ILE A 320 -14.85 11.15 0.69
C ILE A 320 -13.49 11.06 0.01
N ASN A 321 -13.43 10.98 -1.32
CA ASN A 321 -12.17 10.94 -2.06
C ASN A 321 -11.32 12.20 -1.84
N ILE A 322 -11.93 13.37 -1.89
CA ILE A 322 -11.22 14.64 -1.64
C ILE A 322 -10.67 14.66 -0.21
N MET A 323 -11.48 14.28 0.77
CA MET A 323 -11.05 14.22 2.18
C MET A 323 -9.91 13.22 2.37
N LEU A 324 -10.02 12.01 1.81
CA LEU A 324 -8.97 10.99 1.89
C LEU A 324 -7.67 11.44 1.23
N LEU A 325 -7.74 12.12 0.08
CA LEU A 325 -6.56 12.68 -0.58
C LEU A 325 -5.89 13.73 0.29
N LEU A 326 -6.66 14.67 0.85
CA LEU A 326 -6.11 15.73 1.71
C LEU A 326 -5.41 15.14 2.95
N VAL A 327 -6.07 14.23 3.66
CA VAL A 327 -5.49 13.61 4.85
C VAL A 327 -4.34 12.66 4.48
N GLY A 328 -4.44 11.96 3.35
CA GLY A 328 -3.43 11.05 2.82
C GLY A 328 -2.09 11.75 2.48
N THR A 329 -2.10 13.06 2.21
CA THR A 329 -0.87 13.82 2.01
C THR A 329 -0.10 14.11 3.30
N LEU A 330 -0.75 14.02 4.45
CA LEU A 330 -0.21 14.44 5.74
C LEU A 330 0.37 13.28 6.57
N MET A 331 -0.16 12.08 6.38
CA MET A 331 0.15 10.93 7.22
C MET A 331 0.40 9.68 6.38
N ASP A 332 1.08 8.71 6.98
CA ASP A 332 1.27 7.40 6.36
C ASP A 332 -0.06 6.61 6.28
N MET A 333 -0.11 5.61 5.41
CA MET A 333 -1.33 4.91 5.04
C MET A 333 -1.92 4.06 6.16
N ALA A 334 -1.07 3.34 6.90
CA ALA A 334 -1.53 2.42 7.94
C ALA A 334 -2.35 3.11 9.07
N PRO A 335 -1.88 4.24 9.64
CA PRO A 335 -2.68 5.03 10.58
C PRO A 335 -4.02 5.48 10.00
N LEU A 336 -4.01 5.96 8.76
CA LEU A 336 -5.23 6.47 8.12
C LEU A 336 -6.27 5.37 7.90
N ILE A 337 -5.86 4.20 7.46
CA ILE A 337 -6.77 3.05 7.34
C ILE A 337 -7.40 2.72 8.69
N LEU A 338 -6.60 2.63 9.75
CA LEU A 338 -7.10 2.26 11.08
C LEU A 338 -8.04 3.29 11.71
N ILE A 339 -7.81 4.58 11.46
CA ILE A 339 -8.62 5.68 12.01
C ILE A 339 -9.86 5.91 11.16
N LEU A 340 -9.71 5.95 9.83
CA LEU A 340 -10.80 6.39 8.95
C LEU A 340 -11.75 5.25 8.56
N THR A 341 -11.30 3.99 8.55
CA THR A 341 -12.19 2.88 8.21
C THR A 341 -13.40 2.78 9.16
N PRO A 342 -13.23 2.77 10.50
CA PRO A 342 -14.38 2.70 11.40
C PRO A 342 -15.33 3.91 11.28
N VAL A 343 -14.84 5.04 10.80
CA VAL A 343 -15.60 6.28 10.61
C VAL A 343 -16.38 6.28 9.29
N LEU A 344 -15.70 5.92 8.20
CA LEU A 344 -16.24 6.06 6.85
C LEU A 344 -16.95 4.81 6.33
N LEU A 345 -16.61 3.63 6.85
CA LEU A 345 -17.27 2.38 6.42
C LEU A 345 -18.77 2.38 6.72
N PRO A 346 -19.27 2.86 7.89
CA PRO A 346 -20.71 3.01 8.12
C PRO A 346 -21.37 3.95 7.11
N VAL A 347 -20.71 5.04 6.71
CA VAL A 347 -21.19 5.96 5.66
C VAL A 347 -21.30 5.21 4.33
N ALA A 348 -20.27 4.49 3.94
CA ALA A 348 -20.26 3.70 2.70
C ALA A 348 -21.36 2.64 2.72
N HIS A 349 -21.56 1.97 3.85
CA HIS A 349 -22.59 0.94 4.02
C HIS A 349 -24.02 1.53 3.92
N SER A 350 -24.27 2.70 4.50
CA SER A 350 -25.58 3.39 4.41
C SER A 350 -25.93 3.79 2.96
N LEU A 351 -24.92 3.96 2.10
CA LEU A 351 -25.05 4.25 0.67
C LEU A 351 -25.16 2.98 -0.20
N GLY A 352 -25.18 1.80 0.40
CA GLY A 352 -25.18 0.52 -0.32
C GLY A 352 -23.87 0.22 -1.04
N ILE A 353 -22.74 0.74 -0.55
CA ILE A 353 -21.42 0.48 -1.11
C ILE A 353 -20.83 -0.75 -0.42
N ASP A 354 -20.37 -1.69 -1.24
CA ASP A 354 -19.73 -2.92 -0.77
C ASP A 354 -18.45 -2.62 0.01
N PRO A 355 -18.24 -3.23 1.19
CA PRO A 355 -17.05 -2.98 2.02
C PRO A 355 -15.72 -3.32 1.35
N VAL A 356 -15.67 -4.36 0.49
CA VAL A 356 -14.46 -4.72 -0.30
C VAL A 356 -14.16 -3.62 -1.32
N HIS A 357 -15.20 -3.16 -2.02
CA HIS A 357 -15.07 -2.06 -2.99
C HIS A 357 -14.61 -0.76 -2.31
N PHE A 358 -15.19 -0.41 -1.17
CA PHE A 358 -14.78 0.75 -0.39
C PHE A 358 -13.31 0.65 0.06
N GLY A 359 -12.87 -0.55 0.45
CA GLY A 359 -11.48 -0.81 0.76
C GLY A 359 -10.53 -0.51 -0.42
N MET A 360 -10.92 -0.92 -1.63
CA MET A 360 -10.11 -0.62 -2.82
C MET A 360 -10.08 0.88 -3.12
N ILE A 361 -11.19 1.60 -2.99
CA ILE A 361 -11.22 3.07 -3.12
C ILE A 361 -10.25 3.71 -2.14
N MET A 362 -10.31 3.31 -0.87
CA MET A 362 -9.44 3.85 0.18
C MET A 362 -7.96 3.54 -0.09
N LEU A 363 -7.63 2.31 -0.49
CA LEU A 363 -6.24 1.90 -0.76
C LEU A 363 -5.64 2.66 -1.96
N VAL A 364 -6.39 2.81 -3.05
CA VAL A 364 -5.94 3.60 -4.22
C VAL A 364 -5.74 5.06 -3.84
N ASN A 365 -6.72 5.64 -3.14
CA ASN A 365 -6.73 7.05 -2.77
C ASN A 365 -5.55 7.40 -1.85
N LEU A 366 -5.41 6.67 -0.74
CA LEU A 366 -4.32 6.88 0.21
C LEU A 366 -2.95 6.58 -0.42
N GLY A 367 -2.88 5.61 -1.34
CA GLY A 367 -1.68 5.34 -2.13
C GLY A 367 -1.24 6.54 -2.96
N ILE A 368 -2.18 7.26 -3.57
CA ILE A 368 -1.90 8.52 -4.26
C ILE A 368 -1.46 9.60 -3.25
N GLY A 369 -2.06 9.63 -2.05
CA GLY A 369 -1.66 10.51 -0.97
C GLY A 369 -0.19 10.38 -0.60
N LEU A 370 0.35 9.15 -0.53
CA LEU A 370 1.77 8.89 -0.19
C LEU A 370 2.78 9.52 -1.16
N ILE A 371 2.38 9.82 -2.37
CA ILE A 371 3.22 10.45 -3.39
C ILE A 371 2.87 11.92 -3.62
N THR A 372 1.94 12.48 -2.84
CA THR A 372 1.42 13.86 -3.01
C THR A 372 1.93 14.78 -1.90
N PRO A 373 2.42 16.00 -2.22
CA PRO A 373 2.79 16.99 -1.22
C PRO A 373 1.61 17.36 -0.30
N PRO A 374 1.84 17.84 0.97
CA PRO A 374 3.09 18.38 1.49
C PRO A 374 4.05 17.36 2.10
N VAL A 375 3.59 16.21 2.61
CA VAL A 375 4.48 15.21 3.22
C VAL A 375 4.85 14.14 2.22
N GLY A 376 3.93 13.21 1.88
CA GLY A 376 4.16 12.14 0.91
C GLY A 376 5.39 11.28 1.21
N SER A 377 5.28 10.27 2.07
CA SER A 377 6.42 9.46 2.52
C SER A 377 7.25 8.87 1.36
N VAL A 378 6.60 8.51 0.28
CA VAL A 378 7.25 8.00 -0.95
C VAL A 378 8.04 9.08 -1.68
N LEU A 379 7.60 10.34 -1.65
CA LEU A 379 8.34 11.47 -2.25
C LEU A 379 9.70 11.66 -1.61
N PHE A 380 9.80 11.55 -0.28
CA PHE A 380 11.08 11.64 0.42
C PHE A 380 12.03 10.53 0.00
N VAL A 381 11.52 9.30 -0.15
CA VAL A 381 12.32 8.16 -0.63
C VAL A 381 12.76 8.36 -2.08
N ALA A 382 11.84 8.77 -2.96
CA ALA A 382 12.17 9.06 -4.36
C ALA A 382 13.21 10.19 -4.49
N SER A 383 13.10 11.25 -3.68
CA SER A 383 14.07 12.34 -3.60
C SER A 383 15.44 11.82 -3.13
N ALA A 384 15.47 11.03 -2.06
CA ALA A 384 16.71 10.47 -1.51
C ALA A 384 17.42 9.54 -2.49
N VAL A 385 16.70 8.60 -3.12
CA VAL A 385 17.26 7.64 -4.08
C VAL A 385 17.71 8.33 -5.37
N SER A 386 16.91 9.28 -5.88
CA SER A 386 17.25 10.02 -7.09
C SER A 386 18.26 11.13 -6.87
N LYS A 387 18.53 11.52 -5.61
CA LYS A 387 19.33 12.70 -5.26
C LYS A 387 18.83 14.00 -5.94
N GLN A 388 17.52 14.08 -6.16
CA GLN A 388 16.83 15.26 -6.71
C GLN A 388 16.04 15.96 -5.59
N LYS A 389 15.85 17.27 -5.73
CA LYS A 389 14.97 18.03 -4.81
C LYS A 389 13.53 17.56 -4.97
N ILE A 390 12.77 17.53 -3.87
CA ILE A 390 11.36 17.09 -3.87
C ILE A 390 10.53 17.87 -4.89
N GLU A 391 10.75 19.19 -5.00
CA GLU A 391 10.03 20.05 -5.93
C GLU A 391 10.25 19.65 -7.41
N GLN A 392 11.46 19.15 -7.74
CA GLN A 392 11.78 18.68 -9.10
C GLN A 392 11.05 17.37 -9.39
N VAL A 393 11.05 16.44 -8.42
CA VAL A 393 10.33 15.17 -8.53
C VAL A 393 8.82 15.44 -8.68
N VAL A 394 8.24 16.31 -7.84
CA VAL A 394 6.82 16.68 -7.89
C VAL A 394 6.45 17.30 -9.22
N LYS A 395 7.26 18.23 -9.76
CA LYS A 395 7.01 18.80 -11.09
C LYS A 395 7.00 17.74 -12.19
N ALA A 396 7.92 16.79 -12.14
CA ALA A 396 7.95 15.67 -13.08
C ALA A 396 6.78 14.70 -12.91
N MET A 397 6.18 14.64 -11.70
CA MET A 397 5.01 13.81 -11.40
C MET A 397 3.67 14.41 -11.83
N LEU A 398 3.59 15.73 -12.08
CA LEU A 398 2.32 16.39 -12.42
C LEU A 398 1.50 15.67 -13.51
N PRO A 399 2.09 15.23 -14.63
CA PRO A 399 1.34 14.47 -15.62
C PRO A 399 0.84 13.12 -15.09
N PHE A 400 1.65 12.43 -14.26
CA PHE A 400 1.30 11.11 -13.74
C PHE A 400 0.13 11.18 -12.76
N TYR A 401 -0.02 12.27 -11.99
CA TYR A 401 -1.21 12.49 -11.15
C TYR A 401 -2.51 12.46 -11.98
N CYS A 402 -2.52 12.98 -13.20
CA CYS A 402 -3.71 12.90 -14.06
C CYS A 402 -4.11 11.44 -14.33
N GLY A 403 -3.14 10.57 -14.62
CA GLY A 403 -3.41 9.15 -14.81
C GLY A 403 -3.85 8.44 -13.54
N LEU A 404 -3.24 8.77 -12.42
CA LEU A 404 -3.57 8.19 -11.11
C LEU A 404 -4.99 8.60 -10.67
N PHE A 405 -5.34 9.89 -10.81
CA PHE A 405 -6.70 10.36 -10.52
C PHE A 405 -7.73 9.78 -11.48
N PHE A 406 -7.38 9.60 -12.75
CA PHE A 406 -8.26 8.91 -13.70
C PHE A 406 -8.56 7.48 -13.22
N VAL A 407 -7.55 6.72 -12.81
CA VAL A 407 -7.74 5.37 -12.27
C VAL A 407 -8.55 5.40 -10.96
N LEU A 408 -8.27 6.35 -10.07
CA LEU A 408 -9.05 6.52 -8.84
C LEU A 408 -10.54 6.74 -9.14
N MET A 409 -10.86 7.60 -10.11
CA MET A 409 -12.25 7.83 -10.52
C MET A 409 -12.89 6.58 -11.12
N LEU A 410 -12.18 5.84 -11.98
CA LEU A 410 -12.67 4.58 -12.53
C LEU A 410 -12.95 3.55 -11.42
N VAL A 411 -12.01 3.38 -10.48
CA VAL A 411 -12.20 2.46 -9.36
C VAL A 411 -13.33 2.90 -8.46
N THR A 412 -13.49 4.21 -8.21
CA THR A 412 -14.56 4.73 -7.35
C THR A 412 -15.95 4.50 -7.93
N TYR A 413 -16.12 4.76 -9.24
CA TYR A 413 -17.45 4.78 -9.85
C TYR A 413 -17.84 3.50 -10.58
N ILE A 414 -16.90 2.58 -10.78
CA ILE A 414 -17.15 1.29 -11.44
C ILE A 414 -16.82 0.14 -10.47
N PRO A 415 -17.80 -0.30 -9.63
CA PRO A 415 -17.58 -1.36 -8.64
C PRO A 415 -17.10 -2.68 -9.25
N ALA A 416 -17.45 -2.94 -10.50
CA ALA A 416 -17.00 -4.13 -11.22
C ALA A 416 -15.47 -4.26 -11.26
N ILE A 417 -14.72 -3.16 -11.29
CA ILE A 417 -13.24 -3.20 -11.30
C ILE A 417 -12.69 -3.86 -10.02
N SER A 418 -13.34 -3.64 -8.89
CA SER A 418 -12.91 -4.22 -7.61
C SER A 418 -13.62 -5.56 -7.31
N LEU A 419 -14.87 -5.74 -7.72
CA LEU A 419 -15.71 -6.84 -7.27
C LEU A 419 -15.82 -8.01 -8.26
N TRP A 420 -15.45 -7.81 -9.54
CA TRP A 420 -15.61 -8.86 -10.56
C TRP A 420 -14.78 -10.10 -10.25
N LEU A 421 -13.49 -9.94 -9.96
CA LEU A 421 -12.61 -11.06 -9.62
C LEU A 421 -12.99 -11.77 -8.32
N PRO A 422 -13.24 -11.08 -7.18
CA PRO A 422 -13.68 -11.73 -5.94
C PRO A 422 -14.97 -12.55 -6.13
N LYS A 423 -15.92 -12.05 -6.91
CA LYS A 423 -17.16 -12.78 -7.25
C LYS A 423 -16.87 -13.99 -8.12
N PHE A 424 -16.00 -13.85 -9.14
CA PHE A 424 -15.62 -14.93 -10.04
C PHE A 424 -14.94 -16.09 -9.29
N PHE A 425 -14.06 -15.78 -8.33
CA PHE A 425 -13.38 -16.82 -7.52
C PHE A 425 -14.21 -17.30 -6.31
N GLY A 426 -15.43 -16.79 -6.11
CA GLY A 426 -16.30 -17.21 -5.02
C GLY A 426 -15.78 -16.87 -3.61
N VAL A 427 -14.86 -15.92 -3.50
CA VAL A 427 -14.30 -15.47 -2.21
C VAL A 427 -14.95 -14.18 -1.69
N HIS A 428 -15.95 -13.69 -2.41
CA HIS A 428 -16.71 -12.51 -2.02
C HIS A 428 -17.81 -12.94 -1.05
N THR A 429 -17.66 -12.57 0.20
CA THR A 429 -18.71 -12.63 1.23
C THR A 429 -19.30 -11.24 1.33
N GLY A 430 -20.32 -10.97 0.52
CA GLY A 430 -21.10 -9.73 0.55
C GLY A 430 -22.17 -9.77 1.60
#